data_fbee6dbff7f8afb7db51331b731f3469
#
_entry.id   fbee6dbff7f8afb7db51331b731f3469
#
_cell.length_a   1.000
_cell.length_b   1.000
_cell.length_c   1.000
_cell.angle_alpha   90.00
_cell.angle_beta   90.00
_cell.angle_gamma   90.00
#
_symmetry.space_group_name_H-M   'P 1'
#
loop_
_entity.id
_entity.type
_entity.pdbx_description
1 polymer ?
#
loop_
_entity_poly.entity_id
_entity_poly.type
_entity_poly.pdbx_seq_one_letter_code
_entity_poly.pdbx_strand_id
1 'polypeptide(L)'
;MKEVNSYGWKAVIGSSIGYAMDGFDLLILGFMLTLISGDLGLTTGQAGSLVTWTLVGAVIGGFIFGTLSDKFGRVRVLTWTIVLFAVFTGLCAFAQGYWDLLIYRTIAGIGLGGEFGIGMALAAEAWPAQHRAKATSYVAIGWQLGVLAAALLTPVLLPYIGWRGMFMVGIIPVFVAWFFRAKLHEPEIFVQSKEIKEHSHTNSFKLLVKDVRTTKTSIGVAILTSVQNFGYYGIMIWLPNFLSKQLGFSLTKSGLWTAVTVCGMMVGIWLFGRLADKIGRKPTFILFQVCAVASILIYSQLSDPTAMLFAGAILGASVNGMMGGYGALMAEAYPTSARATAQNVLFNIGRAVGGFSPMVVGMIISLYSYQVAIAFLAIIYVIDILATVFLIPELKGKELE
;
A
#
# COMPACT_ATOMS: atom_id res chain seq x y z
N MET A 1 7.83 29.48 -9.78
CA MET A 1 7.43 28.11 -9.33
C MET A 1 5.91 28.07 -9.39
N LYS A 2 5.33 27.09 -10.11
CA LYS A 2 3.87 26.89 -10.05
C LYS A 2 3.54 26.42 -8.64
N GLU A 3 2.78 27.21 -7.91
CA GLU A 3 2.26 26.82 -6.60
C GLU A 3 1.23 25.71 -6.75
N VAL A 4 1.18 24.80 -5.76
CA VAL A 4 0.14 23.76 -5.72
C VAL A 4 -1.20 24.42 -5.45
N ASN A 5 -2.12 24.27 -6.38
CA ASN A 5 -3.45 24.87 -6.27
C ASN A 5 -4.38 24.06 -5.31
N SER A 6 -5.53 24.63 -4.97
CA SER A 6 -6.53 23.99 -4.11
C SER A 6 -7.00 22.62 -4.63
N TYR A 7 -7.05 22.44 -5.95
CA TYR A 7 -7.40 21.16 -6.58
C TYR A 7 -6.37 20.07 -6.25
N GLY A 8 -5.08 20.39 -6.39
CA GLY A 8 -3.99 19.44 -6.10
C GLY A 8 -4.04 18.92 -4.65
N TRP A 9 -4.31 19.81 -3.69
CA TRP A 9 -4.47 19.39 -2.30
C TRP A 9 -5.71 18.51 -2.07
N LYS A 10 -6.85 18.84 -2.68
CA LYS A 10 -8.06 18.01 -2.60
C LYS A 10 -7.84 16.62 -3.19
N ALA A 11 -7.13 16.52 -4.32
CA ALA A 11 -6.77 15.27 -4.95
C ALA A 11 -5.92 14.38 -4.03
N VAL A 12 -4.88 14.96 -3.41
CA VAL A 12 -4.00 14.25 -2.47
C VAL A 12 -4.77 13.83 -1.22
N ILE A 13 -5.53 14.72 -0.59
CA ILE A 13 -6.30 14.40 0.63
C ILE A 13 -7.34 13.31 0.34
N GLY A 14 -8.11 13.44 -0.74
CA GLY A 14 -9.11 12.46 -1.12
C GLY A 14 -8.51 11.07 -1.44
N SER A 15 -7.35 11.03 -2.10
CA SER A 15 -6.62 9.79 -2.37
C SER A 15 -5.98 9.20 -1.10
N SER A 16 -5.44 10.04 -0.21
CA SER A 16 -4.85 9.62 1.06
C SER A 16 -5.90 9.00 1.99
N ILE A 17 -7.09 9.59 2.08
CA ILE A 17 -8.19 9.04 2.88
C ILE A 17 -8.67 7.71 2.31
N GLY A 18 -8.82 7.59 0.98
CA GLY A 18 -9.15 6.33 0.33
C GLY A 18 -8.13 5.24 0.66
N TYR A 19 -6.85 5.55 0.53
CA TYR A 19 -5.80 4.58 0.84
C TYR A 19 -5.67 4.28 2.34
N ALA A 20 -6.05 5.22 3.22
CA ALA A 20 -6.15 4.97 4.66
C ALA A 20 -7.24 3.96 4.99
N MET A 21 -8.32 3.93 4.23
CA MET A 21 -9.39 2.94 4.40
C MET A 21 -8.92 1.52 4.13
N ASP A 22 -8.06 1.32 3.11
CA ASP A 22 -7.46 0.02 2.82
C ASP A 22 -6.67 -0.48 4.03
N GLY A 23 -5.78 0.35 4.58
CA GLY A 23 -4.97 0.01 5.75
C GLY A 23 -5.81 -0.25 6.99
N PHE A 24 -6.84 0.56 7.23
CA PHE A 24 -7.78 0.40 8.33
C PHE A 24 -8.55 -0.92 8.21
N ASP A 25 -9.17 -1.18 7.07
CA ASP A 25 -10.04 -2.34 6.85
C ASP A 25 -9.30 -3.67 6.93
N LEU A 26 -8.10 -3.76 6.34
CA LEU A 26 -7.31 -4.98 6.42
C LEU A 26 -6.87 -5.27 7.85
N LEU A 27 -6.54 -4.25 8.63
CA LEU A 27 -6.07 -4.46 9.99
C LEU A 27 -7.20 -4.75 10.97
N ILE A 28 -8.36 -4.09 10.86
CA ILE A 28 -9.51 -4.40 11.73
C ILE A 28 -9.96 -5.86 11.54
N LEU A 29 -9.95 -6.37 10.32
CA LEU A 29 -10.28 -7.77 10.08
C LEU A 29 -9.35 -8.71 10.87
N GLY A 30 -8.04 -8.45 10.84
CA GLY A 30 -7.06 -9.24 11.59
C GLY A 30 -7.37 -9.28 13.11
N PHE A 31 -7.69 -8.13 13.71
CA PHE A 31 -8.07 -8.05 15.13
C PHE A 31 -9.37 -8.77 15.46
N MET A 32 -10.31 -8.82 14.51
CA MET A 32 -11.64 -9.40 14.73
C MET A 32 -11.73 -10.91 14.44
N LEU A 33 -10.72 -11.50 13.76
CA LEU A 33 -10.80 -12.90 13.29
C LEU A 33 -11.16 -13.89 14.39
N THR A 34 -10.59 -13.75 15.58
CA THR A 34 -10.88 -14.65 16.71
C THR A 34 -12.34 -14.53 17.16
N LEU A 35 -12.88 -13.32 17.25
CA LEU A 35 -14.27 -13.08 17.62
C LEU A 35 -15.24 -13.58 16.55
N ILE A 36 -14.95 -13.30 15.28
CA ILE A 36 -15.72 -13.77 14.13
C ILE A 36 -15.74 -15.31 14.12
N SER A 37 -14.58 -15.95 14.33
CA SER A 37 -14.48 -17.40 14.37
C SER A 37 -15.33 -18.01 15.49
N GLY A 38 -15.31 -17.40 16.67
CA GLY A 38 -16.14 -17.86 17.80
C GLY A 38 -17.63 -17.69 17.55
N ASP A 39 -18.05 -16.57 16.98
CA ASP A 39 -19.46 -16.25 16.74
C ASP A 39 -20.08 -17.05 15.58
N LEU A 40 -19.33 -17.24 14.50
CA LEU A 40 -19.78 -17.94 13.30
C LEU A 40 -19.33 -19.40 13.22
N GLY A 41 -18.65 -19.92 14.24
CA GLY A 41 -18.17 -21.32 14.29
C GLY A 41 -17.14 -21.64 13.20
N LEU A 42 -16.25 -20.69 12.84
CA LEU A 42 -15.28 -20.87 11.77
C LEU A 42 -14.05 -21.65 12.24
N THR A 43 -13.55 -22.52 11.38
CA THR A 43 -12.22 -23.13 11.56
C THR A 43 -11.13 -22.09 11.36
N THR A 44 -9.92 -22.36 11.89
CA THR A 44 -8.75 -21.50 11.70
C THR A 44 -8.42 -21.28 10.21
N GLY A 45 -8.58 -22.32 9.39
CA GLY A 45 -8.39 -22.22 7.94
C GLY A 45 -9.41 -21.30 7.26
N GLN A 46 -10.69 -21.39 7.66
CA GLN A 46 -11.75 -20.51 7.17
C GLN A 46 -11.49 -19.04 7.57
N ALA A 47 -11.12 -18.81 8.83
CA ALA A 47 -10.78 -17.46 9.29
C ALA A 47 -9.61 -16.85 8.50
N GLY A 48 -8.54 -17.61 8.32
CA GLY A 48 -7.39 -17.17 7.50
C GLY A 48 -7.76 -16.88 6.05
N SER A 49 -8.65 -17.70 5.47
CA SER A 49 -9.09 -17.53 4.08
C SER A 49 -9.86 -16.24 3.83
N LEU A 50 -10.51 -15.65 4.83
CA LEU A 50 -11.18 -14.34 4.69
C LEU A 50 -10.18 -13.23 4.33
N VAL A 51 -9.01 -13.23 4.95
CA VAL A 51 -7.93 -12.28 4.62
C VAL A 51 -7.39 -12.55 3.22
N THR A 52 -7.10 -13.83 2.93
CA THR A 52 -6.55 -14.24 1.63
C THR A 52 -7.47 -13.84 0.48
N TRP A 53 -8.76 -14.14 0.58
CA TRP A 53 -9.72 -13.80 -0.47
C TRP A 53 -10.00 -12.30 -0.57
N THR A 54 -9.89 -11.53 0.52
CA THR A 54 -9.89 -10.07 0.45
C THR A 54 -8.72 -9.55 -0.39
N LEU A 55 -7.51 -10.09 -0.17
CA LEU A 55 -6.32 -9.72 -0.95
C LEU A 55 -6.40 -10.18 -2.41
N VAL A 56 -6.92 -11.38 -2.68
CA VAL A 56 -7.19 -11.85 -4.05
C VAL A 56 -8.18 -10.90 -4.74
N GLY A 57 -9.25 -10.52 -4.04
CA GLY A 57 -10.18 -9.50 -4.53
C GLY A 57 -9.46 -8.19 -4.87
N ALA A 58 -8.56 -7.72 -4.01
CA ALA A 58 -7.81 -6.48 -4.25
C ALA A 58 -6.90 -6.58 -5.49
N VAL A 59 -6.25 -7.72 -5.71
CA VAL A 59 -5.47 -7.95 -6.94
C VAL A 59 -6.37 -7.87 -8.17
N ILE A 60 -7.50 -8.59 -8.18
CA ILE A 60 -8.47 -8.58 -9.28
C ILE A 60 -9.00 -7.16 -9.51
N GLY A 61 -9.38 -6.46 -8.44
CA GLY A 61 -9.86 -5.09 -8.48
C GLY A 61 -8.83 -4.12 -9.06
N GLY A 62 -7.57 -4.27 -8.70
CA GLY A 62 -6.47 -3.48 -9.25
C GLY A 62 -6.35 -3.60 -10.77
N PHE A 63 -6.45 -4.82 -11.31
CA PHE A 63 -6.46 -5.05 -12.76
C PHE A 63 -7.69 -4.43 -13.44
N ILE A 64 -8.87 -4.65 -12.89
CA ILE A 64 -10.13 -4.15 -13.45
C ILE A 64 -10.20 -2.62 -13.38
N PHE A 65 -10.05 -2.06 -12.18
CA PHE A 65 -10.26 -0.63 -11.97
C PHE A 65 -9.10 0.22 -12.47
N GLY A 66 -7.88 -0.33 -12.56
CA GLY A 66 -6.78 0.33 -13.25
C GLY A 66 -7.12 0.63 -14.70
N THR A 67 -7.57 -0.37 -15.45
CA THR A 67 -7.96 -0.22 -16.84
C THR A 67 -9.21 0.63 -17.04
N LEU A 68 -10.20 0.47 -16.17
CA LEU A 68 -11.42 1.30 -16.20
C LEU A 68 -11.09 2.77 -15.95
N SER A 69 -10.15 3.06 -15.05
CA SER A 69 -9.73 4.42 -14.73
C SER A 69 -9.02 5.12 -15.89
N ASP A 70 -8.21 4.39 -16.66
CA ASP A 70 -7.57 4.92 -17.86
C ASP A 70 -8.58 5.21 -18.99
N LYS A 71 -9.75 4.55 -18.95
CA LYS A 71 -10.82 4.72 -19.94
C LYS A 71 -11.89 5.75 -19.53
N PHE A 72 -12.34 5.69 -18.28
CA PHE A 72 -13.52 6.44 -17.81
C PHE A 72 -13.17 7.64 -16.93
N GLY A 73 -11.95 7.73 -16.42
CA GLY A 73 -11.45 8.83 -15.58
C GLY A 73 -11.10 8.37 -14.17
N ARG A 74 -10.20 9.14 -13.53
CA ARG A 74 -9.64 8.81 -12.23
C ARG A 74 -10.69 8.98 -11.13
N VAL A 75 -11.32 10.15 -11.09
CA VAL A 75 -12.26 10.52 -10.03
C VAL A 75 -13.52 9.67 -10.10
N ARG A 76 -14.03 9.44 -11.31
CA ARG A 76 -15.22 8.62 -11.54
C ARG A 76 -15.02 7.19 -11.06
N VAL A 77 -13.92 6.56 -11.45
CA VAL A 77 -13.65 5.15 -11.10
C VAL A 77 -13.32 5.02 -9.62
N LEU A 78 -12.57 5.95 -9.01
CA LEU A 78 -12.38 6.00 -7.56
C LEU A 78 -13.71 6.11 -6.79
N THR A 79 -14.72 6.77 -7.36
CA THR A 79 -16.05 6.82 -6.73
C THR A 79 -16.74 5.46 -6.79
N TRP A 80 -16.59 4.73 -7.91
CA TRP A 80 -17.14 3.36 -8.03
C TRP A 80 -16.47 2.39 -7.05
N THR A 81 -15.13 2.45 -6.93
CA THR A 81 -14.39 1.58 -6.02
C THR A 81 -14.81 1.78 -4.57
N ILE A 82 -14.98 3.04 -4.15
CA ILE A 82 -15.35 3.34 -2.77
C ILE A 82 -16.80 2.93 -2.44
N VAL A 83 -17.73 3.10 -3.39
CA VAL A 83 -19.12 2.66 -3.22
C VAL A 83 -19.18 1.13 -3.13
N LEU A 84 -18.47 0.43 -4.01
CA LEU A 84 -18.39 -1.04 -3.97
C LEU A 84 -17.84 -1.52 -2.62
N PHE A 85 -16.72 -0.94 -2.19
CA PHE A 85 -16.11 -1.23 -0.90
C PHE A 85 -17.09 -0.98 0.26
N ALA A 86 -17.71 0.20 0.31
CA ALA A 86 -18.61 0.60 1.38
C ALA A 86 -19.81 -0.35 1.54
N VAL A 87 -20.45 -0.67 0.41
CA VAL A 87 -21.63 -1.54 0.42
C VAL A 87 -21.25 -2.94 0.95
N PHE A 88 -20.19 -3.53 0.44
CA PHE A 88 -19.81 -4.90 0.82
C PHE A 88 -19.13 -4.98 2.19
N THR A 89 -18.42 -3.95 2.63
CA THR A 89 -17.95 -3.87 4.03
C THR A 89 -19.12 -3.73 4.99
N GLY A 90 -20.15 -2.92 4.64
CA GLY A 90 -21.38 -2.84 5.41
C GLY A 90 -22.14 -4.15 5.49
N LEU A 91 -22.24 -4.89 4.37
CA LEU A 91 -22.88 -6.20 4.33
C LEU A 91 -22.18 -7.22 5.22
N CYS A 92 -20.84 -7.11 5.44
CA CYS A 92 -20.14 -7.96 6.40
C CYS A 92 -20.74 -7.91 7.81
N ALA A 93 -21.30 -6.76 8.23
CA ALA A 93 -21.96 -6.64 9.53
C ALA A 93 -23.21 -7.53 9.66
N PHE A 94 -23.82 -7.90 8.55
CA PHE A 94 -25.03 -8.73 8.50
C PHE A 94 -24.76 -10.20 8.15
N ALA A 95 -23.49 -10.60 7.98
CA ALA A 95 -23.12 -11.95 7.65
C ALA A 95 -23.57 -12.95 8.74
N GLN A 96 -24.17 -14.07 8.32
CA GLN A 96 -24.68 -15.12 9.19
C GLN A 96 -23.81 -16.38 9.16
N GLY A 97 -22.86 -16.46 8.24
CA GLY A 97 -21.99 -17.62 8.09
C GLY A 97 -20.71 -17.31 7.29
N TYR A 98 -19.91 -18.36 7.15
CA TYR A 98 -18.62 -18.28 6.45
C TYR A 98 -18.76 -17.78 5.00
N TRP A 99 -19.69 -18.36 4.25
CA TRP A 99 -19.82 -18.06 2.81
C TRP A 99 -20.28 -16.63 2.54
N ASP A 100 -21.22 -16.10 3.36
CA ASP A 100 -21.66 -14.73 3.26
C ASP A 100 -20.46 -13.78 3.45
N LEU A 101 -19.75 -13.99 4.56
CA LEU A 101 -18.62 -13.15 4.91
C LEU A 101 -17.49 -13.25 3.88
N LEU A 102 -17.21 -14.46 3.36
CA LEU A 102 -16.19 -14.68 2.32
C LEU A 102 -16.52 -13.91 1.06
N ILE A 103 -17.76 -14.02 0.57
CA ILE A 103 -18.21 -13.33 -0.64
C ILE A 103 -18.13 -11.82 -0.43
N TYR A 104 -18.68 -11.31 0.67
CA TYR A 104 -18.66 -9.88 0.95
C TYR A 104 -17.25 -9.33 1.09
N ARG A 105 -16.36 -10.04 1.78
CA ARG A 105 -14.95 -9.66 1.91
C ARG A 105 -14.20 -9.68 0.59
N THR A 106 -14.46 -10.68 -0.26
CA THR A 106 -13.84 -10.76 -1.59
C THR A 106 -14.25 -9.58 -2.47
N ILE A 107 -15.55 -9.26 -2.50
CA ILE A 107 -16.06 -8.14 -3.33
C ILE A 107 -15.64 -6.79 -2.72
N ALA A 108 -15.63 -6.63 -1.40
CA ALA A 108 -15.05 -5.45 -0.76
C ALA A 108 -13.57 -5.29 -1.15
N GLY A 109 -12.81 -6.39 -1.15
CA GLY A 109 -11.44 -6.42 -1.64
C GLY A 109 -11.30 -5.93 -3.08
N ILE A 110 -12.19 -6.35 -3.98
CA ILE A 110 -12.21 -5.84 -5.38
C ILE A 110 -12.34 -4.31 -5.37
N GLY A 111 -13.21 -3.73 -4.56
CA GLY A 111 -13.32 -2.28 -4.39
C GLY A 111 -12.02 -1.63 -3.93
N LEU A 112 -11.36 -2.20 -2.93
CA LEU A 112 -10.09 -1.68 -2.40
C LEU A 112 -8.95 -1.71 -3.43
N GLY A 113 -8.94 -2.70 -4.34
CA GLY A 113 -7.81 -2.95 -5.24
C GLY A 113 -7.47 -1.79 -6.19
N GLY A 114 -8.43 -0.93 -6.51
CA GLY A 114 -8.23 0.24 -7.36
C GLY A 114 -7.67 1.47 -6.64
N GLU A 115 -7.83 1.56 -5.32
CA GLU A 115 -7.57 2.79 -4.55
C GLU A 115 -6.13 3.27 -4.65
N PHE A 116 -5.14 2.38 -4.45
CA PHE A 116 -3.73 2.76 -4.50
C PHE A 116 -3.35 3.38 -5.85
N GLY A 117 -3.48 2.63 -6.93
CA GLY A 117 -2.91 3.06 -8.21
C GLY A 117 -3.66 4.23 -8.83
N ILE A 118 -5.00 4.27 -8.70
CA ILE A 118 -5.77 5.40 -9.22
C ILE A 118 -5.54 6.64 -8.37
N GLY A 119 -5.47 6.50 -7.04
CA GLY A 119 -5.18 7.59 -6.13
C GLY A 119 -3.79 8.19 -6.34
N MET A 120 -2.78 7.34 -6.58
CA MET A 120 -1.43 7.78 -6.92
C MET A 120 -1.37 8.49 -8.27
N ALA A 121 -2.09 7.96 -9.29
CA ALA A 121 -2.18 8.59 -10.60
C ALA A 121 -2.83 9.98 -10.49
N LEU A 122 -3.96 10.08 -9.79
CA LEU A 122 -4.68 11.34 -9.56
C LEU A 122 -3.79 12.38 -8.87
N ALA A 123 -3.10 12.00 -7.80
CA ALA A 123 -2.19 12.89 -7.07
C ALA A 123 -1.01 13.35 -7.94
N ALA A 124 -0.43 12.44 -8.71
CA ALA A 124 0.70 12.74 -9.60
C ALA A 124 0.30 13.65 -10.76
N GLU A 125 -0.91 13.49 -11.30
CA GLU A 125 -1.45 14.31 -12.38
C GLU A 125 -1.90 15.71 -11.90
N ALA A 126 -2.27 15.84 -10.62
CA ALA A 126 -2.74 17.08 -10.03
C ALA A 126 -1.62 18.01 -9.51
N TRP A 127 -0.38 17.51 -9.44
CA TRP A 127 0.75 18.27 -8.91
C TRP A 127 1.84 18.53 -9.96
N PRO A 128 2.58 19.68 -9.85
CA PRO A 128 3.71 19.98 -10.72
C PRO A 128 4.81 18.91 -10.65
N ALA A 129 5.52 18.70 -11.76
CA ALA A 129 6.59 17.69 -11.89
C ALA A 129 7.63 17.75 -10.76
N GLN A 130 8.00 18.98 -10.32
CA GLN A 130 9.00 19.21 -9.27
C GLN A 130 8.55 18.76 -7.87
N HIS A 131 7.25 18.56 -7.64
CA HIS A 131 6.68 18.24 -6.34
C HIS A 131 5.86 16.94 -6.35
N ARG A 132 5.96 16.17 -7.43
CA ARG A 132 5.14 14.97 -7.65
C ARG A 132 5.42 13.85 -6.65
N ALA A 133 6.68 13.64 -6.29
CA ALA A 133 7.02 12.64 -5.28
C ALA A 133 6.53 13.04 -3.88
N LYS A 134 6.45 14.33 -3.56
CA LYS A 134 5.79 14.80 -2.34
C LYS A 134 4.30 14.47 -2.35
N ALA A 135 3.62 14.71 -3.47
CA ALA A 135 2.19 14.41 -3.60
C ALA A 135 1.90 12.93 -3.36
N THR A 136 2.63 12.05 -4.04
CA THR A 136 2.46 10.61 -3.90
C THR A 136 2.89 10.08 -2.53
N SER A 137 3.87 10.71 -1.88
CA SER A 137 4.24 10.41 -0.49
C SER A 137 3.11 10.70 0.49
N TYR A 138 2.41 11.82 0.33
CA TYR A 138 1.27 12.15 1.20
C TYR A 138 0.12 11.14 1.03
N VAL A 139 -0.10 10.64 -0.20
CA VAL A 139 -1.08 9.55 -0.41
C VAL A 139 -0.60 8.26 0.28
N ALA A 140 0.68 7.91 0.14
CA ALA A 140 1.24 6.71 0.76
C ALA A 140 1.19 6.72 2.30
N ILE A 141 1.36 7.89 2.94
CA ILE A 141 1.18 8.05 4.39
C ILE A 141 -0.24 7.67 4.82
N GLY A 142 -1.23 7.86 3.95
CA GLY A 142 -2.61 7.49 4.22
C GLY A 142 -2.75 6.05 4.73
N TRP A 143 -2.11 5.08 4.08
CA TRP A 143 -2.11 3.69 4.53
C TRP A 143 -1.68 3.54 5.99
N GLN A 144 -0.57 4.17 6.38
CA GLN A 144 -0.05 4.08 7.73
C GLN A 144 -0.96 4.76 8.76
N LEU A 145 -1.63 5.84 8.38
CA LEU A 145 -2.65 6.48 9.22
C LEU A 145 -3.85 5.55 9.42
N GLY A 146 -4.27 4.84 8.39
CA GLY A 146 -5.33 3.83 8.49
C GLY A 146 -4.95 2.68 9.42
N VAL A 147 -3.74 2.13 9.26
CA VAL A 147 -3.17 1.09 10.12
C VAL A 147 -3.11 1.55 11.59
N LEU A 148 -2.64 2.76 11.83
CA LEU A 148 -2.56 3.34 13.17
C LEU A 148 -3.94 3.57 13.77
N ALA A 149 -4.89 4.09 12.99
CA ALA A 149 -6.27 4.29 13.43
C ALA A 149 -6.92 2.95 13.81
N ALA A 150 -6.74 1.90 13.02
CA ALA A 150 -7.24 0.57 13.33
C ALA A 150 -6.64 0.03 14.63
N ALA A 151 -5.32 0.15 14.80
CA ALA A 151 -4.63 -0.32 16.00
C ALA A 151 -5.07 0.39 17.28
N LEU A 152 -5.43 1.68 17.20
CA LEU A 152 -5.87 2.48 18.34
C LEU A 152 -7.37 2.35 18.62
N LEU A 153 -8.20 2.34 17.56
CA LEU A 153 -9.65 2.34 17.72
C LEU A 153 -10.22 0.95 18.00
N THR A 154 -9.65 -0.10 17.40
CA THR A 154 -10.20 -1.45 17.55
C THR A 154 -10.21 -1.93 19.00
N PRO A 155 -9.13 -1.84 19.79
CA PRO A 155 -9.15 -2.28 21.18
C PRO A 155 -10.14 -1.50 22.06
N VAL A 156 -10.41 -0.24 21.70
CA VAL A 156 -11.34 0.64 22.45
C VAL A 156 -12.79 0.35 22.09
N LEU A 157 -13.10 0.19 20.81
CA LEU A 157 -14.48 0.09 20.33
C LEU A 157 -15.00 -1.35 20.32
N LEU A 158 -14.13 -2.31 19.95
CA LEU A 158 -14.52 -3.72 19.76
C LEU A 158 -15.25 -4.36 20.97
N PRO A 159 -14.85 -4.10 22.24
CA PRO A 159 -15.54 -4.64 23.39
C PRO A 159 -16.99 -4.14 23.55
N TYR A 160 -17.30 -2.96 23.02
CA TYR A 160 -18.63 -2.33 23.16
C TYR A 160 -19.57 -2.58 21.98
N ILE A 161 -19.02 -2.59 20.76
CA ILE A 161 -19.85 -2.67 19.55
C ILE A 161 -19.72 -4.01 18.81
N GLY A 162 -18.80 -4.87 19.26
CA GLY A 162 -18.52 -6.16 18.64
C GLY A 162 -17.94 -6.03 17.20
N TRP A 163 -17.66 -7.16 16.57
CA TRP A 163 -17.07 -7.18 15.24
C TRP A 163 -18.02 -6.66 14.15
N ARG A 164 -19.33 -6.85 14.30
CA ARG A 164 -20.32 -6.32 13.37
C ARG A 164 -20.34 -4.79 13.40
N GLY A 165 -20.31 -4.19 14.59
CA GLY A 165 -20.21 -2.74 14.77
C GLY A 165 -18.91 -2.16 14.19
N MET A 166 -17.78 -2.90 14.28
CA MET A 166 -16.52 -2.48 13.71
C MET A 166 -16.56 -2.39 12.17
N PHE A 167 -17.25 -3.30 11.49
CA PHE A 167 -17.47 -3.17 10.04
C PHE A 167 -18.32 -1.93 9.71
N MET A 168 -19.30 -1.58 10.52
CA MET A 168 -20.08 -0.35 10.34
C MET A 168 -19.21 0.92 10.56
N VAL A 169 -18.31 0.90 11.55
CA VAL A 169 -17.32 1.98 11.74
C VAL A 169 -16.39 2.09 10.54
N GLY A 170 -16.01 0.97 9.91
CA GLY A 170 -15.19 0.92 8.69
C GLY A 170 -15.81 1.65 7.49
N ILE A 171 -17.11 1.89 7.49
CA ILE A 171 -17.79 2.65 6.42
C ILE A 171 -17.64 4.16 6.60
N ILE A 172 -17.44 4.66 7.82
CA ILE A 172 -17.42 6.11 8.11
C ILE A 172 -16.40 6.86 7.23
N PRO A 173 -15.14 6.42 7.07
CA PRO A 173 -14.19 7.10 6.21
C PRO A 173 -14.62 7.19 4.74
N VAL A 174 -15.49 6.27 4.29
CA VAL A 174 -16.06 6.29 2.93
C VAL A 174 -16.85 7.57 2.66
N PHE A 175 -17.68 7.98 3.60
CA PHE A 175 -18.45 9.23 3.46
C PHE A 175 -17.53 10.44 3.38
N VAL A 176 -16.44 10.43 4.16
CA VAL A 176 -15.43 11.51 4.13
C VAL A 176 -14.72 11.55 2.78
N ALA A 177 -14.25 10.39 2.29
CA ALA A 177 -13.60 10.32 0.99
C ALA A 177 -14.55 10.68 -0.16
N TRP A 178 -15.79 10.21 -0.10
CA TRP A 178 -16.83 10.57 -1.08
C TRP A 178 -17.10 12.08 -1.10
N PHE A 179 -17.21 12.72 0.06
CA PHE A 179 -17.40 14.17 0.16
C PHE A 179 -16.25 14.97 -0.49
N PHE A 180 -15.01 14.56 -0.26
CA PHE A 180 -13.84 15.19 -0.90
C PHE A 180 -13.83 14.96 -2.41
N ARG A 181 -14.14 13.75 -2.86
CA ARG A 181 -14.12 13.37 -4.28
C ARG A 181 -15.27 13.95 -5.08
N ALA A 182 -16.44 14.10 -4.50
CA ALA A 182 -17.60 14.72 -5.15
C ALA A 182 -17.34 16.17 -5.64
N LYS A 183 -16.30 16.83 -5.08
CA LYS A 183 -15.88 18.19 -5.45
C LYS A 183 -14.67 18.20 -6.39
N LEU A 184 -14.19 17.03 -6.84
CA LEU A 184 -13.08 16.90 -7.76
C LEU A 184 -13.60 16.75 -9.19
N HIS A 185 -12.87 17.37 -10.12
CA HIS A 185 -13.01 17.16 -11.56
C HIS A 185 -11.89 16.24 -12.04
N GLU A 186 -12.07 15.63 -13.21
CA GLU A 186 -10.98 14.86 -13.82
C GLU A 186 -9.77 15.77 -14.10
N PRO A 187 -8.53 15.25 -13.95
CA PRO A 187 -7.31 16.02 -14.24
C PRO A 187 -7.29 16.53 -15.69
N GLU A 188 -6.85 17.75 -15.90
CA GLU A 188 -6.76 18.37 -17.24
C GLU A 188 -5.94 17.51 -18.21
N ILE A 189 -4.82 16.96 -17.73
CA ILE A 189 -3.95 16.05 -18.52
C ILE A 189 -4.74 14.82 -19.01
N PHE A 190 -5.62 14.27 -18.18
CA PHE A 190 -6.47 13.15 -18.59
C PHE A 190 -7.48 13.57 -19.66
N VAL A 191 -8.15 14.72 -19.47
CA VAL A 191 -9.13 15.23 -20.43
C VAL A 191 -8.47 15.49 -21.80
N GLN A 192 -7.34 16.19 -21.80
CA GLN A 192 -6.56 16.47 -23.02
C GLN A 192 -6.08 15.18 -23.71
N SER A 193 -5.59 14.19 -22.93
CA SER A 193 -5.13 12.93 -23.50
C SER A 193 -6.26 12.12 -24.15
N LYS A 194 -7.49 12.29 -23.67
CA LYS A 194 -8.67 11.63 -24.21
C LYS A 194 -9.10 12.25 -25.54
N GLU A 195 -9.10 13.59 -25.65
CA GLU A 195 -9.41 14.32 -26.88
C GLU A 195 -8.46 13.94 -28.04
N ILE A 196 -7.16 13.79 -27.72
CA ILE A 196 -6.15 13.36 -28.71
C ILE A 196 -6.37 11.89 -29.15
N LYS A 197 -6.98 11.06 -28.30
CA LYS A 197 -7.08 9.60 -28.46
C LYS A 197 -8.38 9.09 -29.03
N GLU A 198 -9.34 9.90 -29.37
CA GLU A 198 -10.57 9.42 -30.03
C GLU A 198 -10.31 8.56 -31.28
N HIS A 199 -9.05 8.49 -31.75
CA HIS A 199 -8.61 7.73 -32.93
C HIS A 199 -7.68 6.53 -32.64
N SER A 200 -7.40 6.15 -31.36
CA SER A 200 -6.50 5.04 -31.05
C SER A 200 -7.03 4.14 -29.94
N HIS A 201 -7.56 2.96 -30.32
CA HIS A 201 -7.95 1.87 -29.39
C HIS A 201 -6.74 1.07 -28.89
N THR A 202 -5.75 1.74 -28.28
CA THR A 202 -4.59 1.02 -27.75
C THR A 202 -4.91 0.44 -26.37
N ASN A 203 -4.72 -0.87 -26.20
CA ASN A 203 -4.90 -1.56 -24.94
C ASN A 203 -3.83 -1.09 -23.93
N SER A 204 -4.26 -0.58 -22.77
CA SER A 204 -3.37 -0.05 -21.73
C SER A 204 -2.30 -1.06 -21.27
N PHE A 205 -2.62 -2.36 -21.24
CA PHE A 205 -1.64 -3.41 -20.90
C PHE A 205 -0.51 -3.52 -21.92
N LYS A 206 -0.80 -3.38 -23.22
CA LYS A 206 0.25 -3.42 -24.25
C LYS A 206 1.24 -2.27 -24.11
N LEU A 207 0.80 -1.15 -23.56
CA LEU A 207 1.67 0.01 -23.32
C LEU A 207 2.70 -0.23 -22.20
N LEU A 208 2.48 -1.19 -21.32
CA LEU A 208 3.45 -1.57 -20.28
C LEU A 208 4.66 -2.34 -20.86
N VAL A 209 4.49 -2.92 -22.04
CA VAL A 209 5.51 -3.73 -22.72
C VAL A 209 5.70 -3.32 -24.19
N LYS A 210 5.44 -2.06 -24.52
CA LYS A 210 5.45 -1.55 -25.90
C LYS A 210 6.82 -1.62 -26.58
N ASP A 211 7.88 -1.52 -25.82
CA ASP A 211 9.27 -1.54 -26.26
C ASP A 211 10.20 -2.09 -25.18
N VAL A 212 11.46 -2.38 -25.55
CA VAL A 212 12.44 -2.99 -24.63
C VAL A 212 12.70 -2.13 -23.39
N ARG A 213 12.72 -0.80 -23.54
CA ARG A 213 12.98 0.13 -22.43
C ARG A 213 11.82 0.10 -21.43
N THR A 214 10.60 0.22 -21.93
CA THR A 214 9.38 0.16 -21.10
C THR A 214 9.23 -1.20 -20.44
N THR A 215 9.49 -2.29 -21.16
CA THR A 215 9.45 -3.64 -20.59
C THR A 215 10.46 -3.82 -19.46
N LYS A 216 11.71 -3.35 -19.63
CA LYS A 216 12.72 -3.35 -18.55
C LYS A 216 12.23 -2.56 -17.33
N THR A 217 11.65 -1.39 -17.55
CA THR A 217 11.11 -0.57 -16.46
C THR A 217 9.95 -1.30 -15.75
N SER A 218 9.04 -1.93 -16.50
CA SER A 218 7.92 -2.68 -15.91
C SER A 218 8.40 -3.86 -15.06
N ILE A 219 9.38 -4.63 -15.55
CA ILE A 219 10.01 -5.72 -14.78
C ILE A 219 10.69 -5.14 -13.53
N GLY A 220 11.45 -4.07 -13.67
CA GLY A 220 12.10 -3.40 -12.54
C GLY A 220 11.09 -2.97 -11.48
N VAL A 221 10.02 -2.27 -11.87
CA VAL A 221 8.97 -1.83 -10.94
C VAL A 221 8.27 -3.02 -10.29
N ALA A 222 7.99 -4.10 -11.04
CA ALA A 222 7.39 -5.31 -10.46
C ALA A 222 8.30 -5.95 -9.41
N ILE A 223 9.62 -5.97 -9.62
CA ILE A 223 10.60 -6.44 -8.62
C ILE A 223 10.58 -5.51 -7.40
N LEU A 224 10.69 -4.20 -7.61
CA LEU A 224 10.71 -3.22 -6.52
C LEU A 224 9.45 -3.32 -5.65
N THR A 225 8.28 -3.39 -6.25
CA THR A 225 7.01 -3.52 -5.50
C THR A 225 6.87 -4.87 -4.81
N SER A 226 7.44 -5.93 -5.39
CA SER A 226 7.47 -7.27 -4.77
C SER A 226 8.36 -7.28 -3.53
N VAL A 227 9.57 -6.73 -3.62
CA VAL A 227 10.48 -6.60 -2.48
C VAL A 227 9.88 -5.71 -1.40
N GLN A 228 9.27 -4.58 -1.77
CA GLN A 228 8.60 -3.67 -0.86
C GLN A 228 7.52 -4.38 -0.04
N ASN A 229 6.58 -5.07 -0.70
CA ASN A 229 5.49 -5.76 -0.02
C ASN A 229 6.00 -6.98 0.77
N PHE A 230 6.96 -7.73 0.23
CA PHE A 230 7.56 -8.87 0.91
C PHE A 230 8.27 -8.45 2.21
N GLY A 231 9.09 -7.40 2.15
CA GLY A 231 9.77 -6.85 3.32
C GLY A 231 8.80 -6.29 4.36
N TYR A 232 7.78 -5.53 3.91
CA TYR A 232 6.76 -4.97 4.78
C TYR A 232 6.00 -6.05 5.57
N TYR A 233 5.42 -7.03 4.88
CA TYR A 233 4.64 -8.10 5.53
C TYR A 233 5.55 -9.02 6.36
N GLY A 234 6.77 -9.30 5.89
CA GLY A 234 7.74 -10.11 6.64
C GLY A 234 8.12 -9.50 7.98
N ILE A 235 8.28 -8.18 8.04
CA ILE A 235 8.60 -7.47 9.28
C ILE A 235 7.33 -7.29 10.13
N MET A 236 6.27 -6.69 9.56
CA MET A 236 5.12 -6.25 10.34
C MET A 236 4.32 -7.38 10.97
N ILE A 237 4.25 -8.54 10.32
CA ILE A 237 3.49 -9.69 10.86
C ILE A 237 4.26 -10.39 11.97
N TRP A 238 5.58 -10.49 11.86
CA TRP A 238 6.39 -11.24 12.82
C TRP A 238 6.97 -10.39 13.96
N LEU A 239 7.08 -9.07 13.78
CA LEU A 239 7.66 -8.17 14.79
C LEU A 239 6.96 -8.26 16.16
N PRO A 240 5.62 -8.17 16.27
CA PRO A 240 4.96 -8.28 17.57
C PRO A 240 5.20 -9.63 18.25
N ASN A 241 5.21 -10.70 17.47
CA ASN A 241 5.44 -12.07 17.97
C ASN A 241 6.88 -12.24 18.48
N PHE A 242 7.85 -11.70 17.75
CA PHE A 242 9.24 -11.66 18.18
C PHE A 242 9.41 -10.92 19.50
N LEU A 243 8.88 -9.70 19.61
CA LEU A 243 8.96 -8.88 20.81
C LEU A 243 8.32 -9.59 22.01
N SER A 244 7.21 -10.27 21.82
CA SER A 244 6.55 -11.02 22.87
C SER A 244 7.29 -12.29 23.26
N LYS A 245 7.67 -13.12 22.30
CA LYS A 245 8.27 -14.44 22.59
C LYS A 245 9.74 -14.39 23.01
N GLN A 246 10.53 -13.53 22.38
CA GLN A 246 11.98 -13.50 22.66
C GLN A 246 12.36 -12.48 23.72
N LEU A 247 11.64 -11.35 23.83
CA LEU A 247 11.92 -10.32 24.83
C LEU A 247 10.96 -10.36 26.02
N GLY A 248 9.98 -11.27 26.01
CA GLY A 248 9.00 -11.37 27.09
C GLY A 248 8.07 -10.18 27.21
N PHE A 249 7.87 -9.41 26.13
CA PHE A 249 7.02 -8.23 26.17
C PHE A 249 5.54 -8.62 26.29
N SER A 250 4.79 -7.84 27.08
CA SER A 250 3.33 -7.88 27.06
C SER A 250 2.82 -7.47 25.69
N LEU A 251 1.57 -7.84 25.34
CA LEU A 251 0.92 -7.43 24.11
C LEU A 251 0.89 -5.89 23.97
N THR A 252 0.61 -5.18 25.04
CA THR A 252 0.62 -3.71 25.07
C THR A 252 1.99 -3.13 24.73
N LYS A 253 3.05 -3.68 25.32
CA LYS A 253 4.43 -3.23 25.07
C LYS A 253 4.87 -3.56 23.65
N SER A 254 4.55 -4.75 23.15
CA SER A 254 4.79 -5.14 21.75
C SER A 254 4.07 -4.21 20.77
N GLY A 255 2.82 -3.86 21.06
CA GLY A 255 2.04 -2.88 20.29
C GLY A 255 2.69 -1.50 20.25
N LEU A 256 3.22 -1.01 21.37
CA LEU A 256 3.91 0.29 21.42
C LEU A 256 5.18 0.29 20.54
N TRP A 257 6.01 -0.75 20.63
CA TRP A 257 7.20 -0.88 19.77
C TRP A 257 6.83 -0.94 18.29
N THR A 258 5.80 -1.68 17.96
CA THR A 258 5.26 -1.73 16.59
C THR A 258 4.74 -0.36 16.13
N ALA A 259 4.03 0.37 16.99
CA ALA A 259 3.56 1.72 16.69
C ALA A 259 4.70 2.70 16.39
N VAL A 260 5.81 2.62 17.16
CA VAL A 260 7.01 3.44 16.90
C VAL A 260 7.62 3.09 15.54
N THR A 261 7.65 1.81 15.17
CA THR A 261 8.08 1.39 13.82
C THR A 261 7.18 1.99 12.73
N VAL A 262 5.86 1.98 12.91
CA VAL A 262 4.90 2.59 11.98
C VAL A 262 5.10 4.12 11.89
N CYS A 263 5.35 4.79 13.01
CA CYS A 263 5.72 6.22 12.99
C CYS A 263 7.00 6.46 12.19
N GLY A 264 8.00 5.60 12.36
CA GLY A 264 9.21 5.61 11.53
C GLY A 264 8.89 5.47 10.04
N MET A 265 8.00 4.55 9.68
CA MET A 265 7.53 4.37 8.29
C MET A 265 6.95 5.66 7.72
N MET A 266 6.09 6.36 8.46
CA MET A 266 5.50 7.63 8.02
C MET A 266 6.56 8.70 7.78
N VAL A 267 7.53 8.83 8.70
CA VAL A 267 8.66 9.75 8.56
C VAL A 267 9.50 9.38 7.33
N GLY A 268 9.78 8.10 7.12
CA GLY A 268 10.52 7.62 5.96
C GLY A 268 9.84 7.96 4.64
N ILE A 269 8.53 7.72 4.53
CA ILE A 269 7.73 8.06 3.36
C ILE A 269 7.77 9.58 3.09
N TRP A 270 7.59 10.38 4.14
CA TRP A 270 7.65 11.84 4.03
C TRP A 270 9.03 12.34 3.58
N LEU A 271 10.11 11.77 4.11
CA LEU A 271 11.48 12.11 3.76
C LEU A 271 11.79 11.68 2.32
N PHE A 272 11.36 10.48 1.93
CA PHE A 272 11.54 9.97 0.57
C PHE A 272 10.99 10.93 -0.47
N GLY A 273 9.74 11.39 -0.30
CA GLY A 273 9.11 12.29 -1.26
C GLY A 273 9.89 13.59 -1.47
N ARG A 274 10.46 14.15 -0.39
CA ARG A 274 11.28 15.36 -0.47
C ARG A 274 12.63 15.13 -1.12
N LEU A 275 13.28 14.04 -0.76
CA LEU A 275 14.57 13.67 -1.35
C LEU A 275 14.41 13.32 -2.84
N ALA A 276 13.39 12.56 -3.21
CA ALA A 276 13.14 12.18 -4.59
C ALA A 276 12.85 13.37 -5.50
N ASP A 277 12.19 14.41 -4.98
CA ASP A 277 12.02 15.67 -5.74
C ASP A 277 13.33 16.48 -5.81
N LYS A 278 14.23 16.33 -4.83
CA LYS A 278 15.50 17.09 -4.77
C LYS A 278 16.64 16.43 -5.55
N ILE A 279 16.88 15.13 -5.34
CA ILE A 279 18.06 14.42 -5.91
C ILE A 279 17.70 13.44 -7.04
N GLY A 280 16.41 13.15 -7.27
CA GLY A 280 15.95 12.23 -8.29
C GLY A 280 15.33 10.97 -7.73
N ARG A 281 14.57 10.25 -8.58
CA ARG A 281 13.82 9.04 -8.16
C ARG A 281 14.79 7.90 -7.90
N LYS A 282 15.61 7.57 -8.88
CA LYS A 282 16.57 6.44 -8.81
C LYS A 282 17.58 6.56 -7.67
N PRO A 283 18.29 7.69 -7.47
CA PRO A 283 19.21 7.84 -6.34
C PRO A 283 18.54 7.70 -4.98
N THR A 284 17.30 8.19 -4.85
CA THR A 284 16.56 8.11 -3.59
C THR A 284 16.15 6.67 -3.30
N PHE A 285 15.69 5.89 -4.29
CA PHE A 285 15.42 4.46 -4.12
C PHE A 285 16.68 3.73 -3.66
N ILE A 286 17.82 3.92 -4.34
CA ILE A 286 19.09 3.27 -3.95
C ILE A 286 19.49 3.64 -2.52
N LEU A 287 19.39 4.92 -2.14
CA LEU A 287 19.70 5.36 -0.78
C LEU A 287 18.85 4.63 0.28
N PHE A 288 17.55 4.58 0.07
CA PHE A 288 16.65 3.90 1.02
C PHE A 288 16.85 2.38 1.04
N GLN A 289 17.12 1.77 -0.11
CA GLN A 289 17.44 0.34 -0.21
C GLN A 289 18.73 -0.01 0.54
N VAL A 290 19.78 0.80 0.41
CA VAL A 290 21.05 0.63 1.16
C VAL A 290 20.79 0.82 2.67
N CYS A 291 20.03 1.84 3.05
CA CYS A 291 19.62 2.04 4.44
C CYS A 291 18.77 0.88 4.97
N ALA A 292 17.91 0.28 4.13
CA ALA A 292 17.11 -0.90 4.49
C ALA A 292 18.01 -2.10 4.77
N VAL A 293 18.97 -2.41 3.88
CA VAL A 293 19.96 -3.49 4.11
C VAL A 293 20.70 -3.27 5.43
N ALA A 294 21.25 -2.07 5.64
CA ALA A 294 21.99 -1.76 6.85
C ALA A 294 21.12 -1.86 8.11
N SER A 295 19.92 -1.27 8.11
CA SER A 295 19.02 -1.27 9.26
C SER A 295 18.49 -2.67 9.59
N ILE A 296 18.23 -3.50 8.58
CA ILE A 296 17.80 -4.91 8.76
C ILE A 296 18.93 -5.71 9.44
N LEU A 297 20.16 -5.61 8.94
CA LEU A 297 21.30 -6.33 9.50
C LEU A 297 21.61 -5.88 10.95
N ILE A 298 21.54 -4.58 11.21
CA ILE A 298 21.73 -4.04 12.58
C ILE A 298 20.61 -4.55 13.48
N TYR A 299 19.34 -4.41 13.05
CA TYR A 299 18.18 -4.80 13.84
C TYR A 299 18.19 -6.29 14.20
N SER A 300 18.64 -7.15 13.28
CA SER A 300 18.73 -8.59 13.49
C SER A 300 19.72 -9.00 14.59
N GLN A 301 20.67 -8.15 14.95
CA GLN A 301 21.69 -8.41 15.99
C GLN A 301 21.32 -7.79 17.34
N LEU A 302 20.29 -6.95 17.41
CA LEU A 302 19.90 -6.28 18.63
C LEU A 302 19.12 -7.20 19.56
N SER A 303 19.39 -7.06 20.87
CA SER A 303 18.66 -7.72 21.96
C SER A 303 18.22 -6.75 23.05
N ASP A 304 18.81 -5.55 23.12
CA ASP A 304 18.40 -4.53 24.07
C ASP A 304 17.07 -3.89 23.64
N PRO A 305 16.03 -3.91 24.50
CA PRO A 305 14.72 -3.37 24.18
C PRO A 305 14.72 -1.90 23.75
N THR A 306 15.52 -1.07 24.41
CA THR A 306 15.58 0.38 24.13
C THR A 306 16.24 0.64 22.78
N ALA A 307 17.36 -0.04 22.51
CA ALA A 307 18.01 0.03 21.20
C ALA A 307 17.07 -0.44 20.08
N MET A 308 16.29 -1.50 20.31
CA MET A 308 15.31 -2.01 19.34
C MET A 308 14.16 -1.04 19.09
N LEU A 309 13.75 -0.23 20.05
CA LEU A 309 12.72 0.79 19.86
C LEU A 309 13.17 1.83 18.82
N PHE A 310 14.35 2.40 18.99
CA PHE A 310 14.90 3.40 18.08
C PHE A 310 15.31 2.78 16.72
N ALA A 311 15.95 1.63 16.76
CA ALA A 311 16.30 0.90 15.54
C ALA A 311 15.06 0.46 14.75
N GLY A 312 13.96 0.12 15.41
CA GLY A 312 12.67 -0.19 14.80
C GLY A 312 12.09 1.00 14.03
N ALA A 313 12.20 2.22 14.54
CA ALA A 313 11.79 3.42 13.83
C ALA A 313 12.64 3.65 12.57
N ILE A 314 13.96 3.46 12.67
CA ILE A 314 14.88 3.59 11.52
C ILE A 314 14.64 2.49 10.49
N LEU A 315 14.43 1.25 10.94
CA LEU A 315 14.06 0.12 10.11
C LEU A 315 12.77 0.41 9.34
N GLY A 316 11.73 0.85 10.04
CA GLY A 316 10.46 1.24 9.43
C GLY A 316 10.63 2.34 8.39
N ALA A 317 11.39 3.39 8.71
CA ALA A 317 11.67 4.50 7.81
C ALA A 317 12.40 4.04 6.55
N SER A 318 13.39 3.17 6.68
CA SER A 318 14.21 2.69 5.55
C SER A 318 13.42 1.74 4.65
N VAL A 319 12.79 0.72 5.24
CA VAL A 319 12.07 -0.33 4.53
C VAL A 319 10.82 0.20 3.83
N ASN A 320 10.04 1.03 4.51
CA ASN A 320 8.75 1.48 3.97
C ASN A 320 8.78 2.90 3.39
N GLY A 321 9.87 3.64 3.55
CA GLY A 321 10.00 4.99 2.98
C GLY A 321 9.82 5.02 1.47
N MET A 322 10.26 3.98 0.77
CA MET A 322 10.16 3.84 -0.69
C MET A 322 8.72 3.86 -1.22
N MET A 323 7.73 3.55 -0.37
CA MET A 323 6.31 3.68 -0.72
C MET A 323 5.96 5.10 -1.22
N GLY A 324 6.63 6.13 -0.75
CA GLY A 324 6.47 7.50 -1.22
C GLY A 324 6.89 7.74 -2.68
N GLY A 325 7.70 6.84 -3.24
CA GLY A 325 8.30 7.00 -4.57
C GLY A 325 7.58 6.29 -5.71
N TYR A 326 6.88 5.19 -5.44
CA TYR A 326 6.29 4.35 -6.49
C TYR A 326 5.28 5.11 -7.35
N GLY A 327 4.43 5.92 -6.74
CA GLY A 327 3.44 6.69 -7.47
C GLY A 327 4.08 7.66 -8.48
N ALA A 328 5.09 8.41 -8.06
CA ALA A 328 5.81 9.34 -8.94
C ALA A 328 6.60 8.61 -10.02
N LEU A 329 7.34 7.55 -9.64
CA LEU A 329 8.12 6.75 -10.59
C LEU A 329 7.24 6.19 -11.71
N MET A 330 6.12 5.55 -11.36
CA MET A 330 5.21 4.98 -12.34
C MET A 330 4.45 6.06 -13.14
N ALA A 331 4.10 7.20 -12.51
CA ALA A 331 3.45 8.29 -13.23
C ALA A 331 4.34 8.87 -14.33
N GLU A 332 5.65 8.96 -14.09
CA GLU A 332 6.64 9.48 -15.03
C GLU A 332 7.11 8.44 -16.06
N ALA A 333 6.99 7.15 -15.74
CA ALA A 333 7.40 6.06 -16.63
C ALA A 333 6.38 5.73 -17.72
N TYR A 334 5.08 5.96 -17.45
CA TYR A 334 4.01 5.53 -18.34
C TYR A 334 3.14 6.70 -18.82
N PRO A 335 2.62 6.62 -20.07
CA PRO A 335 1.74 7.66 -20.62
C PRO A 335 0.42 7.70 -19.84
N THR A 336 -0.25 8.85 -19.85
CA THR A 336 -1.53 9.09 -19.16
C THR A 336 -2.57 8.00 -19.43
N SER A 337 -2.58 7.44 -20.63
CA SER A 337 -3.51 6.38 -21.07
C SER A 337 -3.27 4.98 -20.51
N ALA A 338 -2.15 4.76 -19.84
CA ALA A 338 -1.81 3.49 -19.20
C ALA A 338 -1.32 3.67 -17.76
N ARG A 339 -1.32 4.90 -17.26
CA ARG A 339 -0.73 5.27 -15.96
C ARG A 339 -1.42 4.58 -14.79
N ALA A 340 -2.73 4.65 -14.72
CA ALA A 340 -3.47 4.01 -13.63
C ALA A 340 -3.41 2.47 -13.76
N THR A 341 -3.46 1.94 -14.98
CA THR A 341 -3.22 0.50 -15.22
C THR A 341 -1.85 0.09 -14.72
N ALA A 342 -0.78 0.81 -15.09
CA ALA A 342 0.58 0.49 -14.66
C ALA A 342 0.70 0.50 -13.12
N GLN A 343 0.21 1.54 -12.48
CA GLN A 343 0.27 1.68 -11.03
C GLN A 343 -0.48 0.57 -10.31
N ASN A 344 -1.67 0.23 -10.76
CA ASN A 344 -2.45 -0.84 -10.13
C ASN A 344 -1.88 -2.24 -10.42
N VAL A 345 -1.56 -2.53 -11.68
CA VAL A 345 -1.09 -3.86 -12.08
C VAL A 345 0.26 -4.18 -11.44
N LEU A 346 1.25 -3.30 -11.61
CA LEU A 346 2.60 -3.55 -11.11
C LEU A 346 2.65 -3.58 -9.57
N PHE A 347 1.87 -2.72 -8.91
CA PHE A 347 1.79 -2.75 -7.44
C PHE A 347 1.07 -3.99 -6.92
N ASN A 348 -0.01 -4.43 -7.56
CA ASN A 348 -0.73 -5.63 -7.13
C ASN A 348 0.04 -6.93 -7.44
N ILE A 349 0.89 -6.97 -8.48
CA ILE A 349 1.88 -8.05 -8.64
C ILE A 349 2.78 -8.12 -7.41
N GLY A 350 3.31 -6.98 -6.97
CA GLY A 350 4.11 -6.92 -5.76
C GLY A 350 3.35 -7.34 -4.50
N ARG A 351 2.08 -6.94 -4.37
CA ARG A 351 1.21 -7.34 -3.26
C ARG A 351 0.97 -8.86 -3.25
N ALA A 352 0.76 -9.48 -4.40
CA ALA A 352 0.59 -10.92 -4.52
C ALA A 352 1.86 -11.68 -4.09
N VAL A 353 3.05 -11.24 -4.54
CA VAL A 353 4.33 -11.82 -4.12
C VAL A 353 4.56 -11.60 -2.62
N GLY A 354 4.29 -10.39 -2.12
CA GLY A 354 4.40 -10.05 -0.70
C GLY A 354 3.53 -10.90 0.22
N GLY A 355 2.38 -11.38 -0.28
CA GLY A 355 1.48 -12.26 0.46
C GLY A 355 2.12 -13.60 0.89
N PHE A 356 3.17 -14.05 0.22
CA PHE A 356 3.94 -15.23 0.61
C PHE A 356 4.98 -14.98 1.71
N SER A 357 5.31 -13.71 1.98
CA SER A 357 6.36 -13.36 2.93
C SER A 357 6.13 -13.92 4.34
N PRO A 358 4.94 -13.85 4.95
CA PRO A 358 4.73 -14.39 6.28
C PRO A 358 5.01 -15.88 6.36
N MET A 359 4.68 -16.65 5.32
CA MET A 359 4.94 -18.08 5.25
C MET A 359 6.44 -18.36 5.14
N VAL A 360 7.15 -17.69 4.24
CA VAL A 360 8.59 -17.88 4.04
C VAL A 360 9.38 -17.47 5.28
N VAL A 361 9.09 -16.30 5.84
CA VAL A 361 9.73 -15.82 7.08
C VAL A 361 9.42 -16.74 8.24
N GLY A 362 8.18 -17.20 8.39
CA GLY A 362 7.77 -18.17 9.41
C GLY A 362 8.51 -19.51 9.30
N MET A 363 8.71 -20.02 8.09
CA MET A 363 9.52 -21.23 7.84
C MET A 363 10.97 -21.03 8.28
N ILE A 364 11.58 -19.90 7.94
CA ILE A 364 12.96 -19.61 8.36
C ILE A 364 13.06 -19.49 9.88
N ILE A 365 12.07 -18.85 10.54
CA ILE A 365 12.01 -18.77 12.01
C ILE A 365 11.96 -20.17 12.63
N SER A 366 11.16 -21.08 12.08
CA SER A 366 11.00 -22.44 12.63
C SER A 366 12.23 -23.33 12.39
N LEU A 367 12.95 -23.14 11.30
CA LEU A 367 14.15 -23.94 10.94
C LEU A 367 15.43 -23.42 11.58
N TYR A 368 15.53 -22.11 11.81
CA TYR A 368 16.73 -21.46 12.30
C TYR A 368 16.45 -20.56 13.51
N SER A 369 16.19 -19.28 13.26
CA SER A 369 15.85 -18.31 14.29
C SER A 369 15.18 -17.07 13.70
N TYR A 370 14.62 -16.24 14.58
CA TYR A 370 14.06 -14.96 14.17
C TYR A 370 15.12 -14.02 13.59
N GLN A 371 16.32 -13.99 14.20
CA GLN A 371 17.44 -13.16 13.75
C GLN A 371 17.87 -13.52 12.32
N VAL A 372 17.96 -14.81 12.02
CA VAL A 372 18.26 -15.29 10.67
C VAL A 372 17.16 -14.92 9.69
N ALA A 373 15.89 -15.04 10.08
CA ALA A 373 14.77 -14.70 9.23
C ALA A 373 14.71 -13.20 8.90
N ILE A 374 15.00 -12.33 9.86
CA ILE A 374 15.11 -10.89 9.60
C ILE A 374 16.33 -10.59 8.73
N ALA A 375 17.50 -11.15 9.04
CA ALA A 375 18.71 -10.96 8.25
C ALA A 375 18.52 -11.41 6.78
N PHE A 376 17.76 -12.48 6.54
CA PHE A 376 17.40 -12.95 5.20
C PHE A 376 16.73 -11.84 4.35
N LEU A 377 15.90 -11.00 4.96
CA LEU A 377 15.26 -9.90 4.25
C LEU A 377 16.28 -8.91 3.65
N ALA A 378 17.49 -8.80 4.21
CA ALA A 378 18.54 -7.97 3.60
C ALA A 378 18.90 -8.43 2.19
N ILE A 379 18.84 -9.73 1.90
CA ILE A 379 19.18 -10.30 0.59
C ILE A 379 18.21 -9.80 -0.48
N ILE A 380 16.90 -9.75 -0.17
CA ILE A 380 15.90 -9.27 -1.14
C ILE A 380 16.10 -7.79 -1.46
N TYR A 381 16.53 -6.97 -0.50
CA TYR A 381 16.87 -5.57 -0.76
C TYR A 381 18.14 -5.38 -1.57
N VAL A 382 19.11 -6.31 -1.51
CA VAL A 382 20.24 -6.33 -2.45
C VAL A 382 19.75 -6.59 -3.88
N ILE A 383 18.83 -7.53 -4.06
CA ILE A 383 18.19 -7.77 -5.39
C ILE A 383 17.47 -6.49 -5.85
N ASP A 384 16.80 -5.80 -4.94
CA ASP A 384 16.11 -4.55 -5.22
C ASP A 384 17.05 -3.42 -5.68
N ILE A 385 18.23 -3.30 -5.06
CA ILE A 385 19.29 -2.37 -5.49
C ILE A 385 19.72 -2.70 -6.91
N LEU A 386 20.00 -3.97 -7.22
CA LEU A 386 20.40 -4.39 -8.56
C LEU A 386 19.31 -4.08 -9.59
N ALA A 387 18.03 -4.39 -9.28
CA ALA A 387 16.92 -4.06 -10.14
C ALA A 387 16.80 -2.54 -10.38
N THR A 388 16.97 -1.73 -9.33
CA THR A 388 16.94 -0.27 -9.45
C THR A 388 18.07 0.24 -10.33
N VAL A 389 19.29 -0.25 -10.14
CA VAL A 389 20.47 0.19 -10.90
C VAL A 389 20.34 -0.14 -12.38
N PHE A 390 19.91 -1.35 -12.73
CA PHE A 390 19.94 -1.84 -14.11
C PHE A 390 18.63 -1.67 -14.87
N LEU A 391 17.48 -1.63 -14.20
CA LEU A 391 16.17 -1.66 -14.86
C LEU A 391 15.40 -0.33 -14.73
N ILE A 392 15.66 0.48 -13.71
CA ILE A 392 14.92 1.72 -13.48
C ILE A 392 15.68 2.90 -14.09
N PRO A 393 15.04 3.66 -15.00
CA PRO A 393 15.61 4.92 -15.51
C PRO A 393 15.45 6.06 -14.49
N GLU A 394 16.32 7.06 -14.56
CA GLU A 394 16.07 8.33 -13.86
C GLU A 394 15.03 9.15 -14.64
N LEU A 395 13.98 9.58 -13.95
CA LEU A 395 12.83 10.26 -14.58
C LEU A 395 12.50 11.61 -13.91
N LYS A 396 13.40 12.14 -13.07
CA LYS A 396 13.18 13.39 -12.35
C LYS A 396 12.77 14.52 -13.28
N GLY A 397 11.62 15.12 -12.99
CA GLY A 397 11.14 16.30 -13.70
C GLY A 397 10.59 16.04 -15.10
N LYS A 398 10.38 14.75 -15.48
CA LYS A 398 9.74 14.45 -16.77
C LYS A 398 8.30 14.96 -16.76
N GLU A 399 7.95 15.73 -17.79
CA GLU A 399 6.57 16.16 -18.01
C GLU A 399 5.70 14.93 -18.32
N LEU A 400 4.43 14.98 -17.90
CA LEU A 400 3.49 13.89 -18.17
C LEU A 400 2.93 14.02 -19.60
N GLU A 401 2.93 12.89 -20.30
CA GLU A 401 2.35 12.74 -21.64
C GLU A 401 0.93 12.18 -21.54
#